data_99ec006f03b41b9b757fb4209dd9e593
#
_entry.id   99ec006f03b41b9b757fb4209dd9e593
#
_cell.length_a   1.000
_cell.length_b   1.000
_cell.length_c   1.000
_cell.angle_alpha   90.00
_cell.angle_beta   90.00
_cell.angle_gamma   90.00
#
_symmetry.space_group_name_H-M   'P 1'
#
loop_
_entity.id
_entity.type
_entity.pdbx_description
1 polymer ?
#
loop_
_entity_poly.entity_id
_entity_poly.type
_entity_poly.pdbx_seq_one_letter_code
_entity_poly.pdbx_strand_id
1 'polypeptide(L)'
;MNKQSIRLLSALGLATLSLPAFATIATAMPFKDAAGVVYFQESWQTPAQKLVIELTGSSLTKNVIANQCGLATVPVPSPTIPMPPSIKLGTTVVNVASLSVAATPKCGLNSTTGTYSLATPAPNSFKTIDGKVVVVGQAPSLSQVAEYTGVGKIKNLTTDKCALAKLGSTSAPAPSSFKFNGSSFTTSSLSTAVPNRCIGGVKYAPATGGSGS
;
A
#
# COMPACT_ATOMS: atom_id res chain seq x y z
N MET A 1 58.20 -53.25 19.35
CA MET A 1 56.87 -53.10 18.77
C MET A 1 56.31 -51.71 19.26
N ASN A 2 56.54 -50.66 18.46
CA ASN A 2 56.15 -49.31 18.78
C ASN A 2 54.83 -48.95 18.08
N LYS A 3 53.79 -48.67 18.88
CA LYS A 3 52.52 -48.13 18.39
C LYS A 3 52.57 -46.60 18.48
N GLN A 4 52.69 -45.93 17.36
CA GLN A 4 52.53 -44.50 17.24
C GLN A 4 51.03 -44.18 17.06
N SER A 5 50.50 -43.44 18.03
CA SER A 5 49.14 -42.90 17.97
C SER A 5 49.17 -41.55 17.26
N ILE A 6 48.58 -41.49 16.07
CA ILE A 6 48.37 -40.23 15.33
C ILE A 6 47.13 -39.57 15.87
N ARG A 7 47.27 -38.37 16.48
CA ARG A 7 46.15 -37.49 16.86
C ARG A 7 45.82 -36.58 15.69
N LEU A 8 44.63 -36.81 15.08
CA LEU A 8 44.04 -35.85 14.13
C LEU A 8 43.44 -34.69 14.93
N LEU A 9 44.01 -33.49 14.77
CA LEU A 9 43.39 -32.27 15.17
C LEU A 9 42.41 -31.81 14.05
N SER A 10 41.12 -31.92 14.32
CA SER A 10 40.08 -31.33 13.47
C SER A 10 39.92 -29.84 13.81
N ALA A 11 40.45 -28.98 12.96
CA ALA A 11 40.18 -27.53 13.05
C ALA A 11 38.80 -27.27 12.43
N LEU A 12 37.79 -27.03 13.29
CA LEU A 12 36.51 -26.47 12.85
C LEU A 12 36.71 -25.00 12.54
N GLY A 13 36.78 -24.64 11.27
CA GLY A 13 36.70 -23.26 10.82
C GLY A 13 35.26 -22.74 10.96
N LEU A 14 35.01 -21.84 11.92
CA LEU A 14 33.78 -21.07 11.94
C LEU A 14 33.78 -20.10 10.75
N ALA A 15 33.04 -20.43 9.70
CA ALA A 15 32.70 -19.48 8.65
C ALA A 15 31.67 -18.49 9.21
N THR A 16 32.09 -17.29 9.55
CA THR A 16 31.20 -16.17 9.86
C THR A 16 30.48 -15.76 8.58
N LEU A 17 29.24 -16.19 8.41
CA LEU A 17 28.34 -15.67 7.40
C LEU A 17 28.06 -14.21 7.73
N SER A 18 28.76 -13.28 7.06
CA SER A 18 28.40 -11.86 7.05
C SER A 18 27.07 -11.74 6.30
N LEU A 19 25.98 -11.60 7.03
CA LEU A 19 24.68 -11.19 6.47
C LEU A 19 24.89 -9.86 5.76
N PRO A 20 24.41 -9.71 4.49
CA PRO A 20 24.45 -8.41 3.85
C PRO A 20 23.65 -7.44 4.71
N ALA A 21 24.30 -6.37 5.15
CA ALA A 21 23.61 -5.25 5.76
C ALA A 21 22.58 -4.76 4.73
N PHE A 22 21.29 -5.01 4.99
CA PHE A 22 20.23 -4.37 4.24
C PHE A 22 20.42 -2.87 4.46
N ALA A 23 20.91 -2.18 3.42
CA ALA A 23 20.95 -0.73 3.42
C ALA A 23 19.53 -0.27 3.71
N THR A 24 19.30 0.33 4.86
CA THR A 24 18.06 1.04 5.16
C THR A 24 17.89 2.07 4.07
N ILE A 25 16.93 1.81 3.17
CA ILE A 25 16.58 2.75 2.12
C ILE A 25 16.14 4.01 2.85
N ALA A 26 16.97 5.06 2.80
CA ALA A 26 16.62 6.34 3.38
C ALA A 26 15.35 6.82 2.69
N THR A 27 14.23 6.79 3.41
CA THR A 27 12.92 7.18 2.90
C THR A 27 12.99 8.65 2.57
N ALA A 28 12.74 9.05 1.32
CA ALA A 28 12.70 10.46 0.96
C ALA A 28 11.71 11.18 1.88
N MET A 29 12.22 12.16 2.57
CA MET A 29 11.39 13.02 3.40
C MET A 29 10.66 14.00 2.48
N PRO A 30 9.31 14.01 2.48
CA PRO A 30 8.58 15.03 1.74
C PRO A 30 8.87 16.42 2.32
N PHE A 31 8.86 17.45 1.47
CA PHE A 31 8.98 18.84 1.87
C PHE A 31 7.89 19.67 1.18
N LYS A 32 7.68 20.91 1.61
CA LYS A 32 6.71 21.82 0.98
C LYS A 32 7.42 23.07 0.44
N ASP A 33 6.80 23.70 -0.54
CA ASP A 33 7.19 25.05 -0.96
C ASP A 33 6.47 26.13 -0.10
N ALA A 34 6.77 27.39 -0.37
CA ALA A 34 6.15 28.52 0.29
C ALA A 34 4.62 28.62 0.05
N ALA A 35 4.11 28.02 -1.02
CA ALA A 35 2.69 27.96 -1.34
C ALA A 35 1.98 26.76 -0.68
N GLY A 36 2.70 25.92 0.07
CA GLY A 36 2.16 24.74 0.74
C GLY A 36 1.94 23.53 -0.17
N VAL A 37 2.50 23.52 -1.37
CA VAL A 37 2.53 22.33 -2.24
C VAL A 37 3.58 21.39 -1.71
N VAL A 38 3.22 20.12 -1.51
CA VAL A 38 4.14 19.09 -1.01
C VAL A 38 4.83 18.39 -2.16
N TYR A 39 6.12 18.21 -2.04
CA TYR A 39 6.97 17.57 -3.02
C TYR A 39 7.60 16.30 -2.45
N PHE A 40 7.65 15.26 -3.30
CA PHE A 40 8.36 14.02 -3.08
C PHE A 40 9.50 13.97 -4.08
N GLN A 41 10.73 14.09 -3.59
CA GLN A 41 11.91 14.13 -4.41
C GLN A 41 12.97 13.23 -3.78
N GLU A 42 13.34 12.16 -4.48
CA GLU A 42 14.42 11.28 -4.11
C GLU A 42 15.54 11.32 -5.14
N SER A 43 16.77 11.14 -4.70
CA SER A 43 17.95 11.12 -5.58
C SER A 43 17.99 9.90 -6.52
N TRP A 44 17.19 8.89 -6.22
CA TRP A 44 17.11 7.58 -6.88
C TRP A 44 15.73 7.21 -7.44
N GLN A 45 14.71 8.08 -7.31
CA GLN A 45 13.44 7.85 -7.96
C GLN A 45 13.63 7.82 -9.47
N THR A 46 13.10 6.77 -10.08
CA THR A 46 13.04 6.68 -11.53
C THR A 46 11.90 7.56 -12.05
N PRO A 47 12.05 8.16 -13.24
CA PRO A 47 10.94 8.81 -13.92
C PRO A 47 9.75 7.86 -14.09
N ALA A 48 8.53 8.40 -14.04
CA ALA A 48 7.27 7.68 -14.16
C ALA A 48 6.99 6.65 -13.03
N GLN A 49 7.66 6.77 -11.89
CA GLN A 49 7.37 5.95 -10.72
C GLN A 49 6.02 6.34 -10.11
N LYS A 50 5.22 5.33 -9.75
CA LYS A 50 3.94 5.53 -9.05
C LYS A 50 4.18 5.61 -7.54
N LEU A 51 3.73 6.68 -6.92
CA LEU A 51 3.73 6.89 -5.48
C LEU A 51 2.30 6.77 -4.96
N VAL A 52 2.11 6.05 -3.88
CA VAL A 52 0.81 5.86 -3.23
C VAL A 52 0.76 6.72 -1.97
N ILE A 53 -0.14 7.69 -1.95
CA ILE A 53 -0.36 8.59 -0.82
C ILE A 53 -1.71 8.26 -0.20
N GLU A 54 -1.72 8.01 1.11
CA GLU A 54 -2.95 7.85 1.89
C GLU A 54 -3.31 9.18 2.53
N LEU A 55 -4.48 9.73 2.15
CA LEU A 55 -4.97 11.01 2.68
C LEU A 55 -5.68 10.75 4.01
N THR A 56 -5.14 11.24 5.10
CA THR A 56 -5.78 11.12 6.42
C THR A 56 -6.99 12.07 6.54
N GLY A 57 -7.96 11.70 7.38
CA GLY A 57 -9.18 12.49 7.58
C GLY A 57 -10.32 12.17 6.60
N SER A 58 -10.15 11.21 5.69
CA SER A 58 -11.21 10.69 4.82
C SER A 58 -11.09 9.17 4.73
N SER A 59 -12.20 8.44 4.84
CA SER A 59 -12.20 6.99 4.71
C SER A 59 -12.06 6.58 3.24
N LEU A 60 -11.27 5.53 3.00
CA LEU A 60 -11.28 4.86 1.72
C LEU A 60 -12.55 4.03 1.59
N THR A 61 -13.24 4.20 0.48
CA THR A 61 -14.41 3.40 0.13
C THR A 61 -14.26 2.79 -1.26
N LYS A 62 -14.88 1.61 -1.47
CA LYS A 62 -15.01 0.97 -2.78
C LYS A 62 -16.40 0.38 -2.94
N ASN A 63 -16.95 0.50 -4.14
CA ASN A 63 -18.19 -0.19 -4.46
C ASN A 63 -17.91 -1.68 -4.72
N VAL A 64 -18.71 -2.53 -4.14
CA VAL A 64 -18.63 -4.00 -4.23
C VAL A 64 -20.01 -4.53 -4.61
N ILE A 65 -20.05 -5.43 -5.57
CA ILE A 65 -21.28 -6.08 -5.99
C ILE A 65 -21.19 -7.57 -5.63
N ALA A 66 -22.20 -8.07 -4.93
CA ALA A 66 -22.31 -9.49 -4.65
C ALA A 66 -22.60 -10.26 -5.94
N ASN A 67 -21.96 -11.42 -6.14
CA ASN A 67 -22.28 -12.29 -7.26
C ASN A 67 -23.65 -12.98 -7.06
N GLN A 68 -24.07 -13.77 -8.04
CA GLN A 68 -25.36 -14.45 -8.01
C GLN A 68 -25.51 -15.48 -6.87
N CYS A 69 -24.38 -15.92 -6.28
CA CYS A 69 -24.38 -16.81 -5.11
C CYS A 69 -24.26 -16.06 -3.78
N GLY A 70 -24.39 -14.74 -3.76
CA GLY A 70 -24.31 -13.93 -2.54
C GLY A 70 -22.89 -13.76 -1.98
N LEU A 71 -21.85 -13.87 -2.79
CA LEU A 71 -20.48 -13.60 -2.40
C LEU A 71 -20.08 -12.17 -2.81
N ALA A 72 -19.79 -11.31 -1.86
CA ALA A 72 -19.24 -9.98 -2.09
C ALA A 72 -17.72 -9.98 -1.84
N THR A 73 -16.92 -9.74 -2.89
CA THR A 73 -15.46 -9.73 -2.78
C THR A 73 -14.94 -8.31 -2.62
N VAL A 74 -14.41 -8.00 -1.44
CA VAL A 74 -13.78 -6.72 -1.13
C VAL A 74 -12.29 -6.81 -1.45
N PRO A 75 -11.79 -6.04 -2.44
CA PRO A 75 -10.38 -6.07 -2.83
C PRO A 75 -9.50 -5.41 -1.76
N VAL A 76 -8.21 -5.68 -1.78
CA VAL A 76 -7.25 -4.93 -0.95
C VAL A 76 -7.30 -3.43 -1.27
N PRO A 77 -7.00 -2.55 -0.29
CA PRO A 77 -7.01 -1.10 -0.49
C PRO A 77 -6.12 -0.66 -1.65
N SER A 78 -4.89 -1.13 -1.66
CA SER A 78 -3.85 -0.91 -2.66
C SER A 78 -2.84 -2.06 -2.59
N PRO A 79 -2.04 -2.33 -3.63
CA PRO A 79 -0.97 -3.32 -3.57
C PRO A 79 0.05 -3.07 -2.44
N THR A 80 0.22 -1.82 -2.02
CA THR A 80 1.16 -1.40 -0.97
C THR A 80 0.50 -1.21 0.41
N ILE A 81 -0.83 -1.27 0.49
CA ILE A 81 -1.58 -1.09 1.74
C ILE A 81 -2.32 -2.40 2.02
N PRO A 82 -1.98 -3.12 3.07
CA PRO A 82 -2.65 -4.37 3.41
C PRO A 82 -4.11 -4.14 3.80
N MET A 83 -4.89 -5.20 3.79
CA MET A 83 -6.26 -5.19 4.29
C MET A 83 -6.26 -4.79 5.77
N PRO A 84 -7.06 -3.80 6.21
CA PRO A 84 -7.13 -3.39 7.60
C PRO A 84 -7.75 -4.49 8.48
N PRO A 85 -7.59 -4.43 9.81
CA PRO A 85 -8.13 -5.44 10.73
C PRO A 85 -9.66 -5.50 10.72
N SER A 86 -10.33 -4.46 10.24
CA SER A 86 -11.79 -4.46 10.05
C SER A 86 -12.18 -3.65 8.82
N ILE A 87 -13.32 -4.04 8.22
CA ILE A 87 -13.99 -3.31 7.14
C ILE A 87 -15.47 -3.19 7.48
N LYS A 88 -16.13 -2.20 6.91
CA LYS A 88 -17.59 -2.07 6.97
C LYS A 88 -18.15 -2.28 5.56
N LEU A 89 -19.02 -3.27 5.38
CA LEU A 89 -19.72 -3.53 4.12
C LEU A 89 -21.21 -3.17 4.31
N GLY A 90 -21.65 -2.10 3.67
CA GLY A 90 -22.96 -1.52 3.97
C GLY A 90 -23.06 -1.13 5.43
N THR A 91 -23.92 -1.79 6.21
CA THR A 91 -24.08 -1.58 7.66
C THR A 91 -23.31 -2.60 8.50
N THR A 92 -22.78 -3.67 7.90
CA THR A 92 -22.15 -4.79 8.60
C THR A 92 -20.66 -4.54 8.80
N VAL A 93 -20.19 -4.62 10.04
CA VAL A 93 -18.75 -4.60 10.36
C VAL A 93 -18.22 -6.03 10.28
N VAL A 94 -17.16 -6.22 9.50
CA VAL A 94 -16.46 -7.50 9.34
C VAL A 94 -15.10 -7.40 10.00
N ASN A 95 -14.85 -8.22 11.02
CA ASN A 95 -13.55 -8.34 11.65
C ASN A 95 -12.62 -9.20 10.78
N VAL A 96 -11.78 -8.54 10.00
CA VAL A 96 -10.87 -9.20 9.05
C VAL A 96 -9.77 -9.99 9.76
N ALA A 97 -9.35 -9.53 10.94
CA ALA A 97 -8.28 -10.20 11.69
C ALA A 97 -8.64 -11.63 12.09
N SER A 98 -9.92 -11.89 12.39
CA SER A 98 -10.44 -13.21 12.81
C SER A 98 -10.82 -14.12 11.63
N LEU A 99 -10.79 -13.66 10.38
CA LEU A 99 -11.18 -14.48 9.24
C LEU A 99 -10.12 -15.54 8.91
N SER A 100 -10.58 -16.78 8.67
CA SER A 100 -9.74 -17.84 8.12
C SER A 100 -9.37 -17.56 6.66
N VAL A 101 -8.28 -18.15 6.19
CA VAL A 101 -7.90 -18.11 4.77
C VAL A 101 -8.52 -19.31 4.06
N ALA A 102 -9.21 -19.05 2.95
CA ALA A 102 -9.84 -20.10 2.14
C ALA A 102 -9.84 -19.72 0.65
N ALA A 103 -10.00 -20.71 -0.20
CA ALA A 103 -10.25 -20.51 -1.62
C ALA A 103 -11.71 -20.06 -1.84
N THR A 104 -11.90 -19.17 -2.80
CA THR A 104 -13.26 -18.74 -3.18
C THR A 104 -14.00 -19.89 -3.85
N PRO A 105 -15.15 -20.32 -3.31
CA PRO A 105 -15.94 -21.39 -3.94
C PRO A 105 -16.50 -20.92 -5.27
N LYS A 106 -16.60 -21.86 -6.22
CA LYS A 106 -17.19 -21.58 -7.53
C LYS A 106 -18.69 -21.36 -7.39
N CYS A 107 -19.17 -20.27 -7.99
CA CYS A 107 -20.59 -19.98 -8.17
C CYS A 107 -21.02 -20.49 -9.54
N GLY A 108 -22.00 -21.35 -9.61
CA GLY A 108 -22.49 -21.93 -10.84
C GLY A 108 -24.02 -21.90 -10.96
N LEU A 109 -24.52 -21.83 -12.20
CA LEU A 109 -25.94 -21.97 -12.51
C LEU A 109 -26.30 -23.47 -12.53
N ASN A 110 -27.26 -23.88 -11.72
CA ASN A 110 -27.90 -25.18 -11.84
C ASN A 110 -28.89 -25.12 -13.01
N SER A 111 -28.55 -25.78 -14.12
CA SER A 111 -29.35 -25.78 -15.34
C SER A 111 -30.73 -26.42 -15.15
N THR A 112 -30.89 -27.32 -14.17
CA THR A 112 -32.17 -28.00 -13.89
C THR A 112 -33.13 -27.09 -13.12
N THR A 113 -32.61 -26.32 -12.17
CA THR A 113 -33.47 -25.45 -11.32
C THR A 113 -33.46 -23.99 -11.75
N GLY A 114 -32.57 -23.59 -12.65
CA GLY A 114 -32.36 -22.18 -13.04
C GLY A 114 -31.80 -21.30 -11.92
N THR A 115 -31.32 -21.90 -10.82
CA THR A 115 -30.82 -21.15 -9.66
C THR A 115 -29.27 -21.20 -9.57
N TYR A 116 -28.68 -20.14 -9.06
CA TYR A 116 -27.25 -20.11 -8.77
C TYR A 116 -26.95 -20.71 -7.40
N SER A 117 -25.94 -21.54 -7.33
CA SER A 117 -25.47 -22.14 -6.08
C SER A 117 -23.93 -22.22 -6.02
N LEU A 118 -23.41 -22.32 -4.82
CA LEU A 118 -21.98 -22.58 -4.59
C LEU A 118 -21.70 -24.07 -4.77
N ALA A 119 -20.64 -24.41 -5.50
CA ALA A 119 -20.20 -25.81 -5.67
C ALA A 119 -19.81 -26.45 -4.34
N THR A 120 -19.31 -25.66 -3.39
CA THR A 120 -19.02 -26.07 -2.02
C THR A 120 -19.59 -25.03 -1.07
N PRO A 121 -20.22 -25.39 0.04
CA PRO A 121 -20.73 -24.44 1.02
C PRO A 121 -19.62 -23.54 1.55
N ALA A 122 -19.87 -22.24 1.59
CA ALA A 122 -19.01 -21.27 2.28
C ALA A 122 -19.73 -20.86 3.57
N PRO A 123 -19.42 -21.48 4.72
CA PRO A 123 -20.19 -21.28 5.94
C PRO A 123 -20.08 -19.87 6.51
N ASN A 124 -18.94 -19.23 6.33
CA ASN A 124 -18.63 -17.91 6.89
C ASN A 124 -17.84 -17.05 5.89
N SER A 125 -17.77 -15.75 6.15
CA SER A 125 -16.85 -14.86 5.46
C SER A 125 -15.39 -15.29 5.71
N PHE A 126 -14.49 -15.06 4.74
CA PHE A 126 -13.11 -15.54 4.78
C PHE A 126 -12.19 -14.58 4.04
N LYS A 127 -10.87 -14.74 4.22
CA LYS A 127 -9.82 -14.10 3.42
C LYS A 127 -9.38 -15.05 2.30
N THR A 128 -9.06 -14.50 1.16
CA THR A 128 -8.35 -15.23 0.10
C THR A 128 -6.84 -15.16 0.32
N ILE A 129 -6.08 -16.03 -0.35
CA ILE A 129 -4.62 -16.05 -0.25
C ILE A 129 -3.98 -14.75 -0.75
N ASP A 130 -4.64 -14.03 -1.67
CA ASP A 130 -4.23 -12.71 -2.17
C ASP A 130 -4.74 -11.55 -1.31
N GLY A 131 -5.24 -11.84 -0.10
CA GLY A 131 -5.59 -10.86 0.93
C GLY A 131 -6.94 -10.16 0.74
N LYS A 132 -7.75 -10.53 -0.26
CA LYS A 132 -9.13 -10.03 -0.39
C LYS A 132 -10.02 -10.61 0.69
N VAL A 133 -11.11 -9.92 1.01
CA VAL A 133 -12.14 -10.42 1.92
C VAL A 133 -13.37 -10.81 1.13
N VAL A 134 -13.86 -12.03 1.32
CA VAL A 134 -15.10 -12.49 0.75
C VAL A 134 -16.16 -12.53 1.84
N VAL A 135 -17.20 -11.70 1.68
CA VAL A 135 -18.34 -11.64 2.59
C VAL A 135 -19.46 -12.50 2.02
N VAL A 136 -19.89 -13.50 2.79
CA VAL A 136 -20.87 -14.51 2.40
C VAL A 136 -22.28 -14.11 2.85
N GLY A 137 -23.30 -14.58 2.14
CA GLY A 137 -24.70 -14.40 2.54
C GLY A 137 -25.30 -13.04 2.14
N GLN A 138 -24.68 -12.37 1.17
CA GLN A 138 -25.25 -11.14 0.62
C GLN A 138 -26.39 -11.45 -0.36
N ALA A 139 -27.33 -10.53 -0.53
CA ALA A 139 -28.33 -10.68 -1.58
C ALA A 139 -27.65 -10.68 -2.96
N PRO A 140 -28.06 -11.57 -3.89
CA PRO A 140 -27.50 -11.60 -5.24
C PRO A 140 -27.57 -10.24 -5.93
N SER A 141 -26.50 -9.86 -6.62
CA SER A 141 -26.38 -8.58 -7.34
C SER A 141 -26.49 -7.32 -6.46
N LEU A 142 -26.50 -7.46 -5.14
CA LEU A 142 -26.54 -6.31 -4.23
C LEU A 142 -25.26 -5.50 -4.35
N SER A 143 -25.42 -4.22 -4.69
CA SER A 143 -24.32 -3.24 -4.67
C SER A 143 -24.21 -2.62 -3.28
N GLN A 144 -23.02 -2.63 -2.71
CA GLN A 144 -22.73 -2.09 -1.39
C GLN A 144 -21.42 -1.29 -1.40
N VAL A 145 -21.28 -0.39 -0.43
CA VAL A 145 -20.03 0.33 -0.20
C VAL A 145 -19.23 -0.42 0.85
N ALA A 146 -18.02 -0.81 0.50
CA ALA A 146 -17.02 -1.27 1.46
C ALA A 146 -16.19 -0.07 1.93
N GLU A 147 -16.15 0.17 3.23
CA GLU A 147 -15.34 1.19 3.89
C GLU A 147 -14.20 0.49 4.64
N TYR A 148 -12.95 0.95 4.41
CA TYR A 148 -11.76 0.38 5.03
C TYR A 148 -11.45 1.13 6.31
N THR A 149 -11.70 0.52 7.46
CA THR A 149 -11.53 1.16 8.77
C THR A 149 -10.07 1.58 9.00
N GLY A 150 -9.85 2.85 9.27
CA GLY A 150 -8.52 3.40 9.53
C GLY A 150 -7.63 3.58 8.30
N VAL A 151 -8.15 3.30 7.10
CA VAL A 151 -7.45 3.57 5.84
C VAL A 151 -8.02 4.82 5.19
N GLY A 152 -7.17 5.80 4.93
CA GLY A 152 -7.54 7.03 4.26
C GLY A 152 -7.71 6.86 2.77
N LYS A 153 -8.36 7.84 2.13
CA LYS A 153 -8.51 7.88 0.67
C LYS A 153 -7.14 7.85 -0.01
N ILE A 154 -6.99 7.01 -1.01
CA ILE A 154 -5.72 6.83 -1.73
C ILE A 154 -5.64 7.79 -2.90
N LYS A 155 -4.51 8.48 -3.02
CA LYS A 155 -4.13 9.29 -4.16
C LYS A 155 -2.84 8.73 -4.77
N ASN A 156 -2.92 8.35 -6.04
CA ASN A 156 -1.75 7.94 -6.81
C ASN A 156 -1.11 9.18 -7.45
N LEU A 157 0.18 9.36 -7.22
CA LEU A 157 1.00 10.35 -7.89
C LEU A 157 1.96 9.64 -8.83
N THR A 158 2.37 10.33 -9.90
CA THR A 158 3.41 9.83 -10.80
C THR A 158 4.55 10.84 -10.82
N THR A 159 5.77 10.37 -10.65
CA THR A 159 6.94 11.24 -10.77
C THR A 159 7.12 11.71 -12.21
N ASP A 160 7.54 12.95 -12.37
CA ASP A 160 7.91 13.51 -13.67
C ASP A 160 9.27 12.96 -14.16
N LYS A 161 9.74 13.47 -15.31
CA LYS A 161 11.03 13.09 -15.91
C LYS A 161 12.24 13.37 -15.01
N CYS A 162 12.09 14.20 -14.00
CA CYS A 162 13.12 14.53 -13.01
C CYS A 162 12.91 13.80 -11.67
N ALA A 163 12.07 12.77 -11.64
CA ALA A 163 11.72 12.01 -10.45
C ALA A 163 11.10 12.88 -9.33
N LEU A 164 10.30 13.89 -9.70
CA LEU A 164 9.59 14.77 -8.80
C LEU A 164 8.08 14.50 -8.88
N ALA A 165 7.42 14.28 -7.75
CA ALA A 165 5.97 14.22 -7.66
C ALA A 165 5.42 15.35 -6.78
N LYS A 166 4.16 15.78 -7.02
CA LYS A 166 3.51 16.87 -6.32
C LYS A 166 2.19 16.43 -5.72
N LEU A 167 1.96 16.79 -4.47
CA LEU A 167 0.68 16.66 -3.78
C LEU A 167 0.13 18.05 -3.49
N GLY A 168 -1.00 18.39 -4.08
CA GLY A 168 -1.57 19.72 -4.05
C GLY A 168 -1.13 20.59 -5.23
N SER A 169 -1.61 21.80 -5.22
CA SER A 169 -1.28 22.90 -6.17
C SER A 169 -1.52 24.23 -5.47
N THR A 170 -1.14 25.32 -6.10
CA THR A 170 -1.42 26.68 -5.58
C THR A 170 -2.93 26.97 -5.44
N SER A 171 -3.77 26.38 -6.29
CA SER A 171 -5.24 26.53 -6.25
C SER A 171 -5.94 25.46 -5.40
N ALA A 172 -5.28 24.33 -5.10
CA ALA A 172 -5.80 23.23 -4.31
C ALA A 172 -4.67 22.73 -3.39
N PRO A 173 -4.52 23.31 -2.19
CA PRO A 173 -3.41 22.99 -1.30
C PRO A 173 -3.37 21.51 -0.93
N ALA A 174 -2.21 21.04 -0.51
CA ALA A 174 -2.05 19.69 0.00
C ALA A 174 -2.92 19.48 1.24
N PRO A 175 -3.39 18.26 1.54
CA PRO A 175 -4.15 17.95 2.74
C PRO A 175 -3.32 18.28 3.99
N SER A 176 -3.98 18.55 5.12
CA SER A 176 -3.32 18.87 6.38
C SER A 176 -2.41 17.74 6.88
N SER A 177 -2.75 16.50 6.55
CA SER A 177 -1.95 15.32 6.88
C SER A 177 -2.15 14.20 5.86
N PHE A 178 -1.15 13.34 5.74
CA PHE A 178 -1.15 12.19 4.83
C PHE A 178 -0.16 11.13 5.33
N LYS A 179 -0.27 9.90 4.77
CA LYS A 179 0.75 8.87 4.95
C LYS A 179 1.45 8.58 3.63
N PHE A 180 2.75 8.35 3.70
CA PHE A 180 3.58 7.94 2.59
C PHE A 180 4.55 6.86 3.06
N ASN A 181 4.64 5.74 2.37
CA ASN A 181 5.45 4.57 2.76
C ASN A 181 5.24 4.15 4.23
N GLY A 182 3.98 4.18 4.71
CA GLY A 182 3.61 3.80 6.08
C GLY A 182 3.90 4.87 7.15
N SER A 183 4.66 5.92 6.84
CA SER A 183 4.94 7.03 7.75
C SER A 183 3.88 8.12 7.64
N SER A 184 3.47 8.68 8.79
CA SER A 184 2.52 9.80 8.85
C SER A 184 3.23 11.15 8.81
N PHE A 185 2.71 12.08 8.03
CA PHE A 185 3.22 13.43 7.86
C PHE A 185 2.10 14.46 8.10
N THR A 186 2.45 15.55 8.75
CA THR A 186 1.60 16.73 8.88
C THR A 186 2.18 17.84 7.99
N THR A 187 1.38 18.36 7.07
CA THR A 187 1.86 19.32 6.06
C THR A 187 2.45 20.59 6.69
N SER A 188 1.89 21.07 7.82
CA SER A 188 2.43 22.23 8.53
C SER A 188 3.84 22.01 9.09
N SER A 189 4.18 20.79 9.48
CA SER A 189 5.49 20.44 10.07
C SER A 189 6.58 20.08 9.05
N LEU A 190 6.22 20.00 7.76
CA LEU A 190 7.21 19.75 6.72
C LEU A 190 8.17 20.93 6.57
N SER A 191 9.44 20.63 6.32
CA SER A 191 10.44 21.65 5.97
C SER A 191 10.01 22.43 4.74
N THR A 192 10.24 23.73 4.73
CA THR A 192 9.99 24.58 3.57
C THR A 192 11.27 24.67 2.72
N ALA A 193 11.17 24.31 1.45
CA ALA A 193 12.29 24.36 0.51
C ALA A 193 11.78 24.71 -0.89
N VAL A 194 12.65 25.24 -1.72
CA VAL A 194 12.37 25.47 -3.13
C VAL A 194 12.61 24.16 -3.88
N PRO A 195 11.60 23.61 -4.60
CA PRO A 195 11.79 22.37 -5.35
C PRO A 195 12.74 22.59 -6.53
N ASN A 196 13.47 21.55 -6.90
CA ASN A 196 14.24 21.57 -8.15
C ASN A 196 13.31 21.79 -9.36
N ARG A 197 13.78 22.54 -10.33
CA ARG A 197 13.08 22.74 -11.61
C ARG A 197 13.40 21.59 -12.55
N CYS A 198 12.38 21.08 -13.24
CA CYS A 198 12.52 20.08 -14.28
C CYS A 198 12.26 20.73 -15.65
N ILE A 199 13.26 20.82 -16.49
CA ILE A 199 13.15 21.38 -17.84
C ILE A 199 13.72 20.36 -18.83
N GLY A 200 12.86 19.85 -19.72
CA GLY A 200 13.27 18.87 -20.72
C GLY A 200 13.78 17.54 -20.17
N GLY A 201 13.48 17.21 -18.88
CA GLY A 201 14.00 16.03 -18.20
C GLY A 201 15.34 16.27 -17.48
N VAL A 202 15.85 17.48 -17.50
CA VAL A 202 17.06 17.89 -16.79
C VAL A 202 16.66 18.58 -15.46
N LYS A 203 17.29 18.16 -14.38
CA LYS A 203 17.05 18.67 -13.03
C LYS A 203 17.96 19.86 -12.75
N TYR A 204 17.39 21.00 -12.46
CA TYR A 204 18.11 22.22 -12.08
C TYR A 204 17.88 22.50 -10.59
N ALA A 205 18.96 22.70 -9.85
CA ALA A 205 18.86 23.19 -8.48
C ALA A 205 18.15 24.56 -8.46
N PRO A 206 17.42 24.90 -7.38
CA PRO A 206 16.90 26.24 -7.21
C PRO A 206 18.05 27.25 -7.32
N ALA A 207 17.83 28.37 -8.00
CA ALA A 207 18.78 29.45 -7.91
C ALA A 207 18.93 29.84 -6.43
N THR A 208 20.11 29.65 -5.87
CA THR A 208 20.42 30.21 -4.57
C THR A 208 20.28 31.72 -4.72
N GLY A 209 19.21 32.29 -4.11
CA GLY A 209 18.97 33.71 -4.14
C GLY A 209 20.24 34.41 -3.63
N GLY A 210 20.94 35.05 -4.54
CA GLY A 210 21.98 36.00 -4.14
C GLY A 210 21.29 37.04 -3.26
N SER A 211 21.63 37.06 -1.98
CA SER A 211 21.32 38.20 -1.13
C SER A 211 22.10 39.38 -1.73
N GLY A 212 21.41 40.13 -2.60
CA GLY A 212 21.89 41.43 -3.01
C GLY A 212 21.98 42.30 -1.77
N SER A 213 23.20 42.61 -1.40
CA SER A 213 23.55 43.68 -0.46
C SER A 213 23.16 45.03 -1.05
#